data_3e96107125b3e4c9fc808684f4b8a168
#
_entry.id   3e96107125b3e4c9fc808684f4b8a168
#
_cell.length_a   1.000
_cell.length_b   1.000
_cell.length_c   1.000
_cell.angle_alpha   90.00
_cell.angle_beta   90.00
_cell.angle_gamma   90.00
#
_symmetry.space_group_name_H-M   'P 1'
#
loop_
_entity.id
_entity.type
_entity.pdbx_description
1 polymer ?
#
loop_
_entity_poly.entity_id
_entity_poly.type
_entity_poly.pdbx_seq_one_letter_code
_entity_poly.pdbx_strand_id
1 'polypeptide(L)'
;DVLLIRAEALIELNREPEALPLINQVCQRAQDSANGMVNYSDPDLKPVMEVALYEDGNNCTWNQDFARYALRWERRLEFAMENMRFFDLVRWGICSETMNKYFQSEKARRSYLKEAVFTKNKNEYVPIPQQQIGYSKDLYKQNYGWK
;
A
#
# COMPACT_ATOMS: atom_id res chain seq x y z
N ASP A 1 -11.97 3.66 1.39
CA ASP A 1 -11.23 2.94 2.44
C ASP A 1 -12.06 1.82 3.07
N VAL A 2 -13.28 2.09 3.57
CA VAL A 2 -14.12 1.11 4.30
C VAL A 2 -14.34 -0.18 3.52
N LEU A 3 -14.60 -0.12 2.22
CA LEU A 3 -14.78 -1.32 1.38
C LEU A 3 -13.53 -2.20 1.37
N LEU A 4 -12.36 -1.60 1.21
CA LEU A 4 -11.08 -2.34 1.17
C LEU A 4 -10.67 -2.87 2.54
N ILE A 5 -10.96 -2.16 3.64
CA ILE A 5 -10.78 -2.70 5.00
C ILE A 5 -11.70 -3.90 5.26
N ARG A 6 -12.96 -3.80 4.84
CA ARG A 6 -13.90 -4.93 4.95
C ARG A 6 -13.44 -6.12 4.09
N ALA A 7 -13.00 -5.88 2.86
CA ALA A 7 -12.45 -6.91 1.99
C ALA A 7 -11.24 -7.59 2.62
N GLU A 8 -10.32 -6.83 3.22
CA GLU A 8 -9.17 -7.37 3.95
C GLU A 8 -9.59 -8.29 5.09
N ALA A 9 -10.53 -7.86 5.92
CA ALA A 9 -11.03 -8.68 7.01
C ALA A 9 -11.65 -10.01 6.51
N LEU A 10 -12.39 -9.98 5.42
CA LEU A 10 -12.96 -11.17 4.80
C LEU A 10 -11.88 -12.12 4.27
N ILE A 11 -10.85 -11.59 3.61
CA ILE A 11 -9.73 -12.38 3.11
C ILE A 11 -8.98 -13.07 4.26
N GLU A 12 -8.73 -12.36 5.37
CA GLU A 12 -8.03 -12.94 6.52
C GLU A 12 -8.89 -13.95 7.31
N LEU A 13 -10.22 -13.92 7.12
CA LEU A 13 -11.14 -14.91 7.65
C LEU A 13 -11.40 -16.12 6.71
N ASN A 14 -10.62 -16.27 5.63
CA ASN A 14 -10.83 -17.26 4.56
C ASN A 14 -12.23 -17.18 3.92
N ARG A 15 -12.70 -15.94 3.71
CA ARG A 15 -13.97 -15.61 3.05
C ARG A 15 -13.72 -14.74 1.82
N GLU A 16 -12.64 -15.04 1.10
CA GLU A 16 -12.19 -14.30 -0.08
C GLU A 16 -13.23 -14.17 -1.20
N PRO A 17 -14.16 -15.15 -1.43
CA PRO A 17 -15.22 -14.95 -2.42
C PRO A 17 -16.15 -13.78 -2.10
N GLU A 18 -16.34 -13.46 -0.82
CA GLU A 18 -17.13 -12.29 -0.40
C GLU A 18 -16.35 -10.97 -0.48
N ALA A 19 -15.02 -11.04 -0.51
CA ALA A 19 -14.16 -9.86 -0.68
C ALA A 19 -14.10 -9.39 -2.15
N LEU A 20 -14.20 -10.32 -3.11
CA LEU A 20 -14.11 -10.04 -4.54
C LEU A 20 -15.05 -8.91 -5.01
N PRO A 21 -16.37 -8.95 -4.73
CA PRO A 21 -17.28 -7.89 -5.16
C PRO A 21 -16.95 -6.52 -4.53
N LEU A 22 -16.39 -6.49 -3.32
CA LEU A 22 -16.01 -5.24 -2.66
C LEU A 22 -14.80 -4.58 -3.33
N ILE A 23 -13.80 -5.38 -3.72
CA ILE A 23 -12.64 -4.92 -4.47
C ILE A 23 -13.08 -4.48 -5.86
N ASN A 24 -13.87 -5.28 -6.56
CA ASN A 24 -14.38 -4.94 -7.88
C ASN A 24 -15.25 -3.68 -7.91
N GLN A 25 -15.92 -3.34 -6.83
CA GLN A 25 -16.65 -2.07 -6.74
C GLN A 25 -15.69 -0.87 -6.82
N VAL A 26 -14.49 -0.97 -6.24
CA VAL A 26 -13.45 0.07 -6.33
C VAL A 26 -12.87 0.11 -7.75
N CYS A 27 -12.56 -1.06 -8.31
CA CYS A 27 -12.05 -1.17 -9.70
C CYS A 27 -13.07 -0.62 -10.70
N GLN A 28 -14.36 -0.91 -10.54
CA GLN A 28 -15.42 -0.42 -11.43
C GLN A 28 -15.49 1.11 -11.43
N ARG A 29 -15.41 1.73 -10.25
CA ARG A 29 -15.36 3.19 -10.15
C ARG A 29 -14.15 3.77 -10.89
N ALA A 30 -12.98 3.13 -10.78
CA ALA A 30 -11.78 3.55 -11.49
C ALA A 30 -11.92 3.38 -13.01
N GLN A 31 -12.52 2.27 -13.46
CA GLN A 31 -12.82 2.01 -14.87
C GLN A 31 -13.79 3.05 -15.45
N ASP A 32 -14.87 3.34 -14.74
CA ASP A 32 -15.87 4.35 -15.15
C ASP A 32 -15.21 5.74 -15.26
N SER A 33 -14.35 6.09 -14.33
CA SER A 33 -13.58 7.35 -14.36
C SER A 33 -12.61 7.40 -15.53
N ALA A 34 -11.89 6.31 -15.81
CA ALA A 34 -10.97 6.22 -16.95
C ALA A 34 -11.71 6.37 -18.30
N ASN A 35 -12.87 5.72 -18.43
CA ASN A 35 -13.70 5.81 -19.64
C ASN A 35 -14.28 7.22 -19.86
N GLY A 36 -14.46 8.00 -18.80
CA GLY A 36 -14.93 9.38 -18.84
C GLY A 36 -13.84 10.44 -19.06
N MET A 37 -12.56 10.04 -19.09
CA MET A 37 -11.47 10.98 -19.27
C MET A 37 -11.44 11.58 -20.66
N VAL A 38 -11.25 12.90 -20.73
CA VAL A 38 -11.10 13.67 -21.96
C VAL A 38 -9.72 14.32 -21.99
N ASN A 39 -9.00 14.16 -23.10
CA ASN A 39 -7.78 14.92 -23.33
C ASN A 39 -8.15 16.33 -23.82
N TYR A 40 -7.91 17.34 -22.99
CA TYR A 40 -8.26 18.74 -23.34
C TYR A 40 -7.37 19.32 -24.45
N SER A 41 -6.19 18.77 -24.69
CA SER A 41 -5.27 19.21 -25.76
C SER A 41 -5.58 18.52 -27.10
N ASP A 42 -6.12 17.34 -27.05
CA ASP A 42 -6.50 16.55 -28.23
C ASP A 42 -7.70 15.65 -27.84
N PRO A 43 -8.95 16.11 -28.12
CA PRO A 43 -10.16 15.36 -27.78
C PRO A 43 -10.28 13.99 -28.46
N ASP A 44 -9.57 13.78 -29.57
CA ASP A 44 -9.57 12.51 -30.32
C ASP A 44 -8.57 11.50 -29.68
N LEU A 45 -7.61 11.98 -28.89
CA LEU A 45 -6.65 11.17 -28.19
C LEU A 45 -7.22 10.75 -26.82
N LYS A 46 -7.85 9.61 -26.75
CA LYS A 46 -8.28 9.03 -25.46
C LYS A 46 -7.06 8.51 -24.70
N PRO A 47 -6.94 8.81 -23.39
CA PRO A 47 -5.93 8.18 -22.56
C PRO A 47 -6.12 6.65 -22.58
N VAL A 48 -5.07 5.92 -22.91
CA VAL A 48 -5.10 4.45 -22.88
C VAL A 48 -4.92 4.03 -21.42
N MET A 49 -6.03 3.92 -20.70
CA MET A 49 -6.06 3.39 -19.35
C MET A 49 -6.96 2.15 -19.36
N GLU A 50 -6.34 0.99 -19.18
CA GLU A 50 -7.06 -0.27 -19.07
C GLU A 50 -7.21 -0.62 -17.61
N VAL A 51 -8.43 -0.55 -17.10
CA VAL A 51 -8.81 -1.01 -15.77
C VAL A 51 -9.73 -2.21 -15.95
N ALA A 52 -9.27 -3.38 -15.52
CA ALA A 52 -10.05 -4.61 -15.56
C ALA A 52 -10.58 -4.97 -14.17
N LEU A 53 -11.74 -5.63 -14.13
CA LEU A 53 -12.23 -6.26 -12.91
C LEU A 53 -11.55 -7.61 -12.71
N TYR A 54 -11.45 -8.06 -11.47
CA TYR A 54 -10.99 -9.42 -11.17
C TYR A 54 -12.12 -10.42 -11.43
N GLU A 55 -11.84 -11.44 -12.23
CA GLU A 55 -12.78 -12.48 -12.61
C GLU A 55 -12.15 -13.85 -12.35
N ASP A 56 -12.64 -14.56 -11.31
CA ASP A 56 -12.14 -15.88 -10.97
C ASP A 56 -12.34 -16.87 -12.13
N GLY A 57 -11.30 -17.63 -12.45
CA GLY A 57 -11.30 -18.58 -13.56
C GLY A 57 -11.13 -17.96 -14.95
N ASN A 58 -11.08 -16.61 -15.08
CA ASN A 58 -10.85 -15.90 -16.34
C ASN A 58 -9.48 -15.21 -16.33
N ASN A 59 -9.33 -14.11 -15.59
CA ASN A 59 -8.08 -13.35 -15.55
C ASN A 59 -7.26 -13.57 -14.26
N CYS A 60 -7.79 -14.32 -13.30
CA CYS A 60 -7.09 -14.68 -12.08
C CYS A 60 -7.60 -16.02 -11.52
N THR A 61 -6.86 -16.56 -10.57
CA THR A 61 -7.31 -17.62 -9.67
C THR A 61 -7.53 -17.01 -8.31
N TRP A 62 -8.81 -16.83 -7.93
CA TRP A 62 -9.18 -16.13 -6.71
C TRP A 62 -9.07 -17.05 -5.50
N ASN A 63 -7.92 -17.04 -4.88
CA ASN A 63 -7.64 -17.70 -3.62
C ASN A 63 -7.12 -16.67 -2.61
N GLN A 64 -6.93 -17.08 -1.36
CA GLN A 64 -6.52 -16.15 -0.28
C GLN A 64 -5.23 -15.38 -0.60
N ASP A 65 -4.20 -16.06 -1.13
CA ASP A 65 -2.92 -15.41 -1.43
C ASP A 65 -3.05 -14.39 -2.56
N PHE A 66 -3.77 -14.74 -3.62
CA PHE A 66 -4.04 -13.81 -4.72
C PHE A 66 -4.93 -12.65 -4.26
N ALA A 67 -5.96 -12.92 -3.47
CA ALA A 67 -6.83 -11.89 -2.92
C ALA A 67 -6.08 -10.88 -2.04
N ARG A 68 -5.14 -11.36 -1.20
CA ARG A 68 -4.21 -10.48 -0.46
C ARG A 68 -3.35 -9.62 -1.39
N TYR A 69 -2.81 -10.24 -2.43
CA TYR A 69 -2.02 -9.52 -3.44
C TYR A 69 -2.84 -8.44 -4.14
N ALA A 70 -4.02 -8.78 -4.65
CA ALA A 70 -4.93 -7.88 -5.31
C ALA A 70 -5.34 -6.71 -4.39
N LEU A 71 -5.78 -7.01 -3.16
CA LEU A 71 -6.13 -6.01 -2.16
C LEU A 71 -4.98 -5.01 -1.92
N ARG A 72 -3.74 -5.51 -1.76
CA ARG A 72 -2.56 -4.67 -1.51
C ARG A 72 -2.25 -3.76 -2.69
N TRP A 73 -2.52 -4.20 -3.92
CA TRP A 73 -2.38 -3.38 -5.11
C TRP A 73 -3.49 -2.34 -5.20
N GLU A 74 -4.76 -2.74 -5.00
CA GLU A 74 -5.88 -1.81 -5.04
C GLU A 74 -5.74 -0.70 -3.99
N ARG A 75 -5.34 -1.03 -2.77
CA ARG A 75 -5.06 -0.03 -1.75
C ARG A 75 -3.93 0.93 -2.16
N ARG A 76 -2.89 0.41 -2.82
CA ARG A 76 -1.78 1.23 -3.30
C ARG A 76 -2.21 2.20 -4.39
N LEU A 77 -3.07 1.76 -5.30
CA LEU A 77 -3.57 2.57 -6.41
C LEU A 77 -4.61 3.58 -5.93
N GLU A 78 -5.58 3.13 -5.15
CA GLU A 78 -6.69 3.95 -4.65
C GLU A 78 -6.22 5.08 -3.75
N PHE A 79 -5.24 4.81 -2.87
CA PHE A 79 -4.70 5.79 -1.92
C PHE A 79 -3.34 6.37 -2.36
N ALA A 80 -3.07 6.38 -3.65
CA ALA A 80 -1.87 6.99 -4.20
C ALA A 80 -1.84 8.48 -3.79
N MET A 81 -0.69 8.94 -3.26
CA MET A 81 -0.48 10.33 -2.77
C MET A 81 -1.24 10.72 -1.49
N GLU A 82 -1.98 9.80 -0.86
CA GLU A 82 -2.71 10.04 0.40
C GLU A 82 -1.91 9.65 1.66
N ASN A 83 -0.64 9.32 1.52
CA ASN A 83 0.27 8.92 2.61
C ASN A 83 -0.14 7.63 3.36
N MET A 84 -1.09 6.85 2.84
CA MET A 84 -1.56 5.61 3.50
C MET A 84 -0.59 4.44 3.36
N ARG A 85 0.24 4.43 2.30
CA ARG A 85 1.07 3.27 1.94
C ARG A 85 2.01 2.80 3.03
N PHE A 86 2.66 3.72 3.73
CA PHE A 86 3.61 3.37 4.80
C PHE A 86 2.91 2.63 5.94
N PHE A 87 1.76 3.14 6.38
CA PHE A 87 0.98 2.54 7.46
C PHE A 87 0.45 1.15 7.07
N ASP A 88 0.02 0.97 5.82
CA ASP A 88 -0.39 -0.34 5.29
C ASP A 88 0.78 -1.34 5.33
N LEU A 89 1.97 -0.96 4.88
CA LEU A 89 3.15 -1.82 4.90
C LEU A 89 3.56 -2.22 6.32
N VAL A 90 3.46 -1.27 7.27
CA VAL A 90 3.78 -1.52 8.68
C VAL A 90 2.78 -2.49 9.30
N ARG A 91 1.47 -2.25 9.17
CA ARG A 91 0.43 -3.12 9.76
C ARG A 91 0.38 -4.51 9.14
N TRP A 92 0.78 -4.66 7.87
CA TRP A 92 0.95 -5.97 7.21
C TRP A 92 2.26 -6.68 7.57
N GLY A 93 3.16 -6.02 8.30
CA GLY A 93 4.44 -6.57 8.71
C GLY A 93 5.46 -6.75 7.58
N ILE A 94 5.22 -6.16 6.40
CA ILE A 94 6.06 -6.29 5.19
C ILE A 94 6.87 -5.03 4.88
N CYS A 95 6.86 -4.03 5.75
CA CYS A 95 7.49 -2.74 5.50
C CYS A 95 8.99 -2.88 5.23
N SER A 96 9.71 -3.56 6.10
CA SER A 96 11.17 -3.73 5.99
C SER A 96 11.57 -4.41 4.68
N GLU A 97 10.90 -5.50 4.31
CA GLU A 97 11.18 -6.23 3.06
C GLU A 97 10.90 -5.35 1.84
N THR A 98 9.73 -4.71 1.81
CA THR A 98 9.29 -3.87 0.70
C THR A 98 10.21 -2.66 0.51
N MET A 99 10.58 -1.98 1.60
CA MET A 99 11.44 -0.81 1.54
C MET A 99 12.87 -1.16 1.12
N ASN A 100 13.43 -2.25 1.65
CA ASN A 100 14.76 -2.68 1.23
C ASN A 100 14.80 -3.13 -0.24
N LYS A 101 13.78 -3.82 -0.74
CA LYS A 101 13.65 -4.10 -2.19
C LYS A 101 13.60 -2.81 -3.01
N TYR A 102 12.82 -1.82 -2.58
CA TYR A 102 12.75 -0.53 -3.25
C TYR A 102 14.12 0.18 -3.26
N PHE A 103 14.84 0.25 -2.13
CA PHE A 103 16.15 0.86 -2.07
C PHE A 103 17.13 0.17 -3.03
N GLN A 104 17.11 -1.15 -3.09
CA GLN A 104 18.00 -1.89 -4.02
C GLN A 104 17.67 -1.61 -5.50
N SER A 105 16.40 -1.47 -5.87
CA SER A 105 16.01 -1.16 -7.24
C SER A 105 16.33 0.28 -7.65
N GLU A 106 16.27 1.23 -6.71
CA GLU A 106 16.42 2.66 -6.99
C GLU A 106 17.83 3.22 -6.76
N LYS A 107 18.70 2.49 -6.05
CA LYS A 107 20.05 3.00 -5.70
C LYS A 107 20.92 3.41 -6.89
N ALA A 108 20.69 2.84 -8.07
CA ALA A 108 21.40 3.21 -9.28
C ALA A 108 20.98 4.57 -9.83
N ARG A 109 19.71 4.94 -9.60
CA ARG A 109 19.11 6.20 -10.07
C ARG A 109 19.16 7.30 -9.01
N ARG A 110 19.19 6.92 -7.72
CA ARG A 110 19.08 7.83 -6.57
C ARG A 110 20.24 7.61 -5.62
N SER A 111 21.30 8.39 -5.78
CA SER A 111 22.54 8.23 -5.01
C SER A 111 22.35 8.25 -3.48
N TYR A 112 21.37 9.01 -2.97
CA TYR A 112 21.05 9.08 -1.54
C TYR A 112 20.45 7.77 -0.98
N LEU A 113 20.00 6.85 -1.83
CA LEU A 113 19.51 5.53 -1.42
C LEU A 113 20.61 4.45 -1.39
N LYS A 114 21.84 4.79 -1.80
CA LYS A 114 22.93 3.81 -1.94
C LYS A 114 23.20 3.03 -0.66
N GLU A 115 23.21 3.73 0.47
CA GLU A 115 23.47 3.17 1.80
C GLU A 115 22.19 3.05 2.65
N ALA A 116 21.03 3.27 2.04
CA ALA A 116 19.77 3.22 2.76
C ALA A 116 19.41 1.77 3.16
N VAL A 117 19.11 1.58 4.43
CA VAL A 117 18.67 0.31 5.00
C VAL A 117 17.48 0.53 5.91
N PHE A 118 16.42 -0.21 5.69
CA PHE A 118 15.27 -0.23 6.58
C PHE A 118 15.43 -1.37 7.59
N THR A 119 15.62 -1.03 8.84
CA THR A 119 15.77 -2.00 9.94
C THR A 119 14.43 -2.29 10.57
N LYS A 120 13.99 -3.55 10.51
CA LYS A 120 12.73 -4.02 11.11
C LYS A 120 12.67 -3.71 12.60
N ASN A 121 11.50 -3.32 13.07
CA ASN A 121 11.17 -2.92 14.44
C ASN A 121 11.86 -1.61 14.91
N LYS A 122 12.64 -0.97 14.05
CA LYS A 122 13.27 0.32 14.32
C LYS A 122 12.66 1.42 13.44
N ASN A 123 12.73 1.26 12.14
CA ASN A 123 12.37 2.32 11.19
C ASN A 123 10.86 2.43 10.95
N GLU A 124 10.06 1.52 11.49
CA GLU A 124 8.60 1.66 11.59
C GLU A 124 8.19 2.74 12.60
N TYR A 125 9.09 3.11 13.50
CA TYR A 125 8.85 4.09 14.56
C TYR A 125 9.84 5.24 14.45
N VAL A 126 9.39 6.44 14.80
CA VAL A 126 10.28 7.60 14.96
C VAL A 126 10.87 7.63 16.35
N PRO A 127 12.10 8.21 16.54
CA PRO A 127 12.66 8.37 17.87
C PRO A 127 11.83 9.37 18.69
N ILE A 128 11.69 9.10 19.99
CA ILE A 128 11.12 10.05 20.94
C ILE A 128 12.16 11.17 21.15
N PRO A 129 11.77 12.46 21.02
CA PRO A 129 12.72 13.54 21.27
C PRO A 129 13.34 13.45 22.67
N GLN A 130 14.67 13.59 22.76
CA GLN A 130 15.40 13.45 24.02
C GLN A 130 14.88 14.40 25.12
N GLN A 131 14.44 15.59 24.73
CA GLN A 131 13.83 16.55 25.66
C GLN A 131 12.55 15.98 26.32
N GLN A 132 11.72 15.25 25.58
CA GLN A 132 10.51 14.63 26.12
C GLN A 132 10.83 13.51 27.11
N ILE A 133 11.90 12.75 26.86
CA ILE A 133 12.40 11.75 27.81
C ILE A 133 12.81 12.44 29.11
N GLY A 134 13.62 13.50 29.03
CA GLY A 134 14.03 14.28 30.19
C GLY A 134 12.87 14.90 30.96
N TYR A 135 11.89 15.50 30.28
CA TYR A 135 10.69 16.07 30.94
C TYR A 135 9.84 15.03 31.64
N SER A 136 9.82 13.81 31.14
CA SER A 136 9.08 12.70 31.75
C SER A 136 9.80 12.11 32.97
N LYS A 137 10.98 12.61 33.35
CA LYS A 137 11.82 12.05 34.40
C LYS A 137 12.10 10.56 34.18
N ASP A 138 12.48 10.21 32.97
CA ASP A 138 12.78 8.85 32.49
C ASP A 138 11.60 7.84 32.53
N LEU A 139 10.37 8.33 32.66
CA LEU A 139 9.18 7.50 32.46
C LEU A 139 9.08 6.99 31.01
N TYR A 140 9.44 7.83 30.03
CA TYR A 140 9.51 7.43 28.63
C TYR A 140 10.87 6.82 28.33
N LYS A 141 10.85 5.65 27.74
CA LYS A 141 12.06 5.01 27.21
C LYS A 141 12.07 5.13 25.69
N GLN A 142 13.25 5.30 25.13
CA GLN A 142 13.43 5.41 23.69
C GLN A 142 12.90 4.18 22.96
N ASN A 143 12.36 4.38 21.76
CA ASN A 143 11.93 3.31 20.89
C ASN A 143 13.12 2.41 20.51
N TYR A 144 12.83 1.12 20.31
CA TYR A 144 13.84 0.12 19.98
C TYR A 144 14.75 0.55 18.83
N GLY A 145 16.05 0.35 19.00
CA GLY A 145 17.07 0.66 17.98
C GLY A 145 17.44 2.14 17.86
N TRP A 146 16.75 3.06 18.54
CA TRP A 146 17.10 4.46 18.67
C TRP A 146 17.87 4.72 19.98
N LYS A 147 18.82 5.66 19.93
CA LYS A 147 19.63 6.05 21.10
C LYS A 147 19.26 7.44 21.59
#